data_792e3cb3ae7dd84f63a427499bbf3763
#
_entry.id   792e3cb3ae7dd84f63a427499bbf3763
#
_cell.length_a   1.000
_cell.length_b   1.000
_cell.length_c   1.000
_cell.angle_alpha   90.00
_cell.angle_beta   90.00
_cell.angle_gamma   90.00
#
_symmetry.space_group_name_H-M   'P 1'
#
loop_
_entity.id
_entity.type
_entity.pdbx_description
1 polymer ?
#
loop_
_entity_poly.entity_id
_entity_poly.type
_entity_poly.pdbx_seq_one_letter_code
_entity_poly.pdbx_strand_id
1 'polypeptide(L)'
;MNKPVQKMMLSGQFLMILALEMTNPFLPLLIAHQGNTPVPSVVIYNTLSLILPMLANILLTPIWGLAADRYGYKPMLMRASWALVLTQASMIFVNSVFWILIIRLLQGAFAGFLVAMQTYALSITEWQNKSTQLSRLQSSKAIATSTAGFLGGLALSFTNYQGLFGLATLICLGTTVAMHYKLPSPPKHQIKKKSQTLNHSYTSKSVFFFLCVLIMLTQIAKFLPDPGFTLYLNKYCSNNLVLIGFLYSLPAMGMLCSSVWCGKQFDYCRSQPSLVNQYLIRYSVFGAILMVIQANVDNFYMFGLIRILWGVVLAALLPALFALCSDRNLLPGYALGLANSFAKLGNLIGLLLGGLFAFYLPYPAIFLIIAGIYSLFAIFVYGYERLNVRQMTDFSNSYFNVKS
;
A
#
# COMPACT_ATOMS: atom_id res chain seq x y z
N MET A 1 -8.94 -25.24 -8.97
CA MET A 1 -9.95 -24.32 -8.36
C MET A 1 -11.07 -24.03 -9.35
N ASN A 2 -12.34 -24.08 -8.92
CA ASN A 2 -13.51 -23.83 -9.79
C ASN A 2 -13.53 -22.38 -10.27
N LYS A 3 -13.70 -22.16 -11.59
CA LYS A 3 -13.78 -20.81 -12.20
C LYS A 3 -14.78 -19.87 -11.52
N PRO A 4 -16.02 -20.30 -11.09
CA PRO A 4 -16.95 -19.39 -10.41
C PRO A 4 -16.49 -18.94 -9.03
N VAL A 5 -15.80 -19.78 -8.25
CA VAL A 5 -15.23 -19.42 -6.95
C VAL A 5 -14.12 -18.39 -7.10
N GLN A 6 -13.25 -18.56 -8.09
CA GLN A 6 -12.19 -17.61 -8.40
C GLN A 6 -12.76 -16.24 -8.80
N LYS A 7 -13.77 -16.23 -9.66
CA LYS A 7 -14.46 -15.00 -10.09
C LYS A 7 -15.07 -14.27 -8.90
N MET A 8 -15.71 -15.02 -7.99
CA MET A 8 -16.31 -14.47 -6.77
C MET A 8 -15.27 -13.87 -5.82
N MET A 9 -14.11 -14.49 -5.65
CA MET A 9 -13.03 -13.93 -4.82
C MET A 9 -12.47 -12.63 -5.41
N LEU A 10 -12.21 -12.59 -6.71
CA LEU A 10 -11.66 -11.41 -7.38
C LEU A 10 -12.65 -10.25 -7.39
N SER A 11 -13.92 -10.50 -7.75
CA SER A 11 -14.96 -9.47 -7.74
C SER A 11 -15.30 -9.03 -6.31
N GLY A 12 -15.34 -9.97 -5.36
CA GLY A 12 -15.57 -9.66 -3.95
C GLY A 12 -14.47 -8.79 -3.37
N GLN A 13 -13.20 -9.10 -3.65
CA GLN A 13 -12.09 -8.25 -3.23
C GLN A 13 -12.12 -6.88 -3.89
N PHE A 14 -12.40 -6.82 -5.20
CA PHE A 14 -12.55 -5.56 -5.92
C PHE A 14 -13.60 -4.67 -5.28
N LEU A 15 -14.82 -5.15 -5.10
CA LEU A 15 -15.93 -4.37 -4.55
C LEU A 15 -15.70 -3.93 -3.10
N MET A 16 -15.14 -4.81 -2.25
CA MET A 16 -14.85 -4.45 -0.86
C MET A 16 -13.77 -3.38 -0.76
N ILE A 17 -12.71 -3.46 -1.57
CA ILE A 17 -11.66 -2.44 -1.58
C ILE A 17 -12.17 -1.16 -2.21
N LEU A 18 -12.94 -1.25 -3.29
CA LEU A 18 -13.58 -0.09 -3.91
C LEU A 18 -14.41 0.69 -2.88
N ALA A 19 -15.27 0.00 -2.13
CA ALA A 19 -16.11 0.62 -1.11
C ALA A 19 -15.32 1.28 0.02
N LEU A 20 -14.17 0.70 0.41
CA LEU A 20 -13.29 1.28 1.41
C LEU A 20 -12.54 2.50 0.88
N GLU A 21 -11.91 2.36 -0.27
CA GLU A 21 -11.01 3.38 -0.81
C GLU A 21 -11.77 4.57 -1.42
N MET A 22 -13.04 4.40 -1.81
CA MET A 22 -13.86 5.52 -2.31
C MET A 22 -14.22 6.54 -1.22
N THR A 23 -14.18 6.16 0.04
CA THR A 23 -14.48 7.05 1.18
C THR A 23 -13.23 7.74 1.74
N ASN A 24 -12.05 7.12 1.63
CA ASN A 24 -10.80 7.59 2.23
C ASN A 24 -10.38 9.00 1.79
N PRO A 25 -10.40 9.38 0.50
CA PRO A 25 -9.99 10.71 0.05
C PRO A 25 -10.84 11.85 0.63
N PHE A 26 -12.10 11.58 0.97
CA PHE A 26 -13.07 12.58 1.40
C PHE A 26 -13.21 12.68 2.93
N LEU A 27 -12.51 11.82 3.67
CA LEU A 27 -12.53 11.83 5.13
C LEU A 27 -12.03 13.16 5.75
N PRO A 28 -10.93 13.78 5.24
CA PRO A 28 -10.50 15.09 5.73
C PRO A 28 -11.57 16.19 5.53
N LEU A 29 -12.29 16.13 4.40
CA LEU A 29 -13.36 17.09 4.11
C LEU A 29 -14.58 16.86 5.04
N LEU A 30 -14.92 15.61 5.33
CA LEU A 30 -15.93 15.27 6.33
C LEU A 30 -15.54 15.80 7.71
N ILE A 31 -14.31 15.61 8.15
CA ILE A 31 -13.80 16.10 9.44
C ILE A 31 -13.86 17.64 9.49
N ALA A 32 -13.49 18.32 8.40
CA ALA A 32 -13.57 19.77 8.30
C ALA A 32 -15.03 20.28 8.41
N HIS A 33 -15.97 19.56 7.80
CA HIS A 33 -17.39 19.95 7.80
C HIS A 33 -18.06 19.76 9.17
N GLN A 34 -17.65 18.76 9.96
CA GLN A 34 -18.30 18.42 11.22
C GLN A 34 -17.95 19.32 12.41
N GLY A 35 -16.95 20.20 12.32
CA GLY A 35 -16.43 20.78 13.54
C GLY A 35 -16.12 22.27 13.56
N ASN A 36 -16.35 23.08 12.54
CA ASN A 36 -15.75 24.42 12.47
C ASN A 36 -14.27 24.43 12.90
N THR A 37 -13.59 23.27 12.71
CA THR A 37 -12.25 23.04 13.21
C THR A 37 -11.22 23.76 12.31
N PRO A 38 -10.24 24.45 12.90
CA PRO A 38 -9.16 25.06 12.12
C PRO A 38 -8.48 24.00 11.23
N VAL A 39 -8.09 24.38 10.01
CA VAL A 39 -7.43 23.49 9.04
C VAL A 39 -6.29 22.66 9.65
N PRO A 40 -5.41 23.22 10.49
CA PRO A 40 -4.35 22.43 11.14
C PRO A 40 -4.87 21.27 11.99
N SER A 41 -5.93 21.51 12.78
CA SER A 41 -6.55 20.45 13.60
C SER A 41 -7.20 19.36 12.74
N VAL A 42 -7.79 19.71 11.59
CA VAL A 42 -8.33 18.75 10.63
C VAL A 42 -7.24 17.80 10.11
N VAL A 43 -6.05 18.33 9.81
CA VAL A 43 -4.91 17.50 9.37
C VAL A 43 -4.51 16.50 10.44
N ILE A 44 -4.45 16.92 11.73
CA ILE A 44 -4.13 16.02 12.85
C ILE A 44 -5.18 14.92 12.96
N TYR A 45 -6.47 15.27 12.99
CA TYR A 45 -7.55 14.29 13.10
C TYR A 45 -7.60 13.34 11.91
N ASN A 46 -7.35 13.85 10.69
CA ASN A 46 -7.25 13.00 9.52
C ASN A 46 -6.05 12.03 9.63
N THR A 47 -4.90 12.53 10.06
CA THR A 47 -3.71 11.70 10.30
C THR A 47 -4.02 10.58 11.29
N LEU A 48 -4.64 10.90 12.42
CA LEU A 48 -5.08 9.91 13.40
C LEU A 48 -6.07 8.90 12.80
N SER A 49 -7.01 9.36 11.97
CA SER A 49 -7.99 8.48 11.31
C SER A 49 -7.39 7.48 10.34
N LEU A 50 -6.22 7.78 9.78
CA LEU A 50 -5.45 6.89 8.89
C LEU A 50 -4.53 5.94 9.70
N ILE A 51 -3.94 6.43 10.78
CA ILE A 51 -2.98 5.69 11.61
C ILE A 51 -3.68 4.68 12.52
N LEU A 52 -4.77 5.07 13.19
CA LEU A 52 -5.47 4.22 14.17
C LEU A 52 -5.88 2.85 13.61
N PRO A 53 -6.52 2.75 12.42
CA PRO A 53 -6.84 1.46 11.85
C PRO A 53 -5.61 0.64 11.48
N MET A 54 -4.53 1.30 11.07
CA MET A 54 -3.30 0.61 10.73
C MET A 54 -2.61 0.03 11.97
N LEU A 55 -2.51 0.80 13.05
CA LEU A 55 -1.95 0.33 14.32
C LEU A 55 -2.76 -0.83 14.90
N ALA A 56 -4.09 -0.68 14.97
CA ALA A 56 -4.97 -1.74 15.44
C ALA A 56 -4.84 -3.02 14.61
N ASN A 57 -4.73 -2.88 13.29
CA ASN A 57 -4.53 -4.02 12.39
C ASN A 57 -3.19 -4.71 12.64
N ILE A 58 -2.09 -3.96 12.80
CA ILE A 58 -0.76 -4.53 13.08
C ILE A 58 -0.78 -5.33 14.39
N LEU A 59 -1.35 -4.77 15.45
CA LEU A 59 -1.38 -5.39 16.77
C LEU A 59 -2.28 -6.64 16.82
N LEU A 60 -3.42 -6.62 16.12
CA LEU A 60 -4.42 -7.69 16.21
C LEU A 60 -4.30 -8.74 15.08
N THR A 61 -3.55 -8.47 14.01
CA THR A 61 -3.36 -9.46 12.92
C THR A 61 -2.82 -10.81 13.41
N PRO A 62 -1.84 -10.91 14.33
CA PRO A 62 -1.38 -12.20 14.82
C PRO A 62 -2.48 -12.99 15.57
N ILE A 63 -3.30 -12.29 16.37
CA ILE A 63 -4.42 -12.88 17.12
C ILE A 63 -5.46 -13.45 16.14
N TRP A 64 -5.80 -12.69 15.11
CA TRP A 64 -6.72 -13.14 14.07
C TRP A 64 -6.15 -14.26 13.19
N GLY A 65 -4.83 -14.29 13.00
CA GLY A 65 -4.14 -15.41 12.36
C GLY A 65 -4.32 -16.72 13.13
N LEU A 66 -4.06 -16.70 14.45
CA LEU A 66 -4.28 -17.85 15.32
C LEU A 66 -5.76 -18.28 15.35
N ALA A 67 -6.67 -17.32 15.36
CA ALA A 67 -8.10 -17.59 15.30
C ALA A 67 -8.49 -18.24 13.94
N ALA A 68 -7.88 -17.80 12.84
CA ALA A 68 -8.12 -18.40 11.51
C ALA A 68 -7.68 -19.86 11.44
N ASP A 69 -6.55 -20.19 12.06
CA ASP A 69 -6.07 -21.58 12.15
C ASP A 69 -6.99 -22.46 13.00
N ARG A 70 -7.60 -21.91 14.04
CA ARG A 70 -8.50 -22.65 14.97
C ARG A 70 -9.92 -22.76 14.44
N TYR A 71 -10.50 -21.64 13.96
CA TYR A 71 -11.92 -21.57 13.58
C TYR A 71 -12.14 -21.72 12.07
N GLY A 72 -11.08 -21.63 11.27
CA GLY A 72 -11.11 -21.74 9.81
C GLY A 72 -11.07 -20.41 9.08
N TYR A 73 -10.61 -20.45 7.83
CA TYR A 73 -10.34 -19.24 7.04
C TYR A 73 -11.62 -18.55 6.52
N LYS A 74 -12.68 -19.31 6.16
CA LYS A 74 -13.95 -18.72 5.72
C LYS A 74 -14.65 -17.92 6.84
N PRO A 75 -14.83 -18.46 8.07
CA PRO A 75 -15.38 -17.66 9.18
C PRO A 75 -14.60 -16.37 9.45
N MET A 76 -13.26 -16.42 9.37
CA MET A 76 -12.44 -15.21 9.58
C MET A 76 -12.57 -14.20 8.45
N LEU A 77 -12.73 -14.64 7.20
CA LEU A 77 -13.04 -13.77 6.08
C LEU A 77 -14.43 -13.11 6.27
N MET A 78 -15.44 -13.89 6.65
CA MET A 78 -16.79 -13.36 6.89
C MET A 78 -16.80 -12.37 8.05
N ARG A 79 -16.13 -12.68 9.17
CA ARG A 79 -15.97 -11.75 10.28
C ARG A 79 -15.40 -10.39 9.79
N ALA A 80 -14.30 -10.44 9.03
CA ALA A 80 -13.67 -9.23 8.51
C ALA A 80 -14.61 -8.45 7.56
N SER A 81 -15.36 -9.16 6.72
CA SER A 81 -16.33 -8.55 5.82
C SER A 81 -17.49 -7.88 6.57
N TRP A 82 -18.08 -8.54 7.57
CA TRP A 82 -19.13 -7.98 8.39
C TRP A 82 -18.64 -6.80 9.23
N ALA A 83 -17.41 -6.85 9.73
CA ALA A 83 -16.81 -5.71 10.43
C ALA A 83 -16.72 -4.47 9.52
N LEU A 84 -16.40 -4.64 8.22
CA LEU A 84 -16.41 -3.54 7.26
C LEU A 84 -17.84 -3.00 7.02
N VAL A 85 -18.83 -3.87 6.87
CA VAL A 85 -20.24 -3.44 6.75
C VAL A 85 -20.66 -2.61 7.94
N LEU A 86 -20.40 -3.09 9.16
CA LEU A 86 -20.79 -2.40 10.38
C LEU A 86 -20.08 -1.06 10.55
N THR A 87 -18.77 -1.01 10.30
CA THR A 87 -18.00 0.22 10.44
C THR A 87 -18.36 1.26 9.38
N GLN A 88 -18.61 0.86 8.13
CA GLN A 88 -19.08 1.78 7.10
C GLN A 88 -20.53 2.28 7.40
N ALA A 89 -21.40 1.40 7.87
CA ALA A 89 -22.75 1.78 8.29
C ALA A 89 -22.72 2.76 9.48
N SER A 90 -21.85 2.53 10.45
CA SER A 90 -21.72 3.43 11.60
C SER A 90 -21.25 4.83 11.19
N MET A 91 -20.44 4.95 10.12
CA MET A 91 -20.00 6.25 9.61
C MET A 91 -21.13 7.12 9.04
N ILE A 92 -22.30 6.54 8.71
CA ILE A 92 -23.47 7.29 8.23
C ILE A 92 -24.04 8.20 9.34
N PHE A 93 -23.96 7.73 10.60
CA PHE A 93 -24.58 8.37 11.76
C PHE A 93 -23.61 9.23 12.58
N VAL A 94 -22.39 9.42 12.09
CA VAL A 94 -21.36 10.14 12.83
C VAL A 94 -21.61 11.65 12.81
N ASN A 95 -21.65 12.25 14.01
CA ASN A 95 -21.83 13.68 14.22
C ASN A 95 -20.63 14.37 14.91
N SER A 96 -19.55 13.64 15.21
CA SER A 96 -18.35 14.22 15.79
C SER A 96 -17.09 13.48 15.36
N VAL A 97 -15.96 14.21 15.34
CA VAL A 97 -14.65 13.69 14.98
C VAL A 97 -14.20 12.56 15.92
N PHE A 98 -14.56 12.63 17.20
CA PHE A 98 -14.26 11.59 18.18
C PHE A 98 -14.81 10.21 17.77
N TRP A 99 -16.08 10.15 17.31
CA TRP A 99 -16.69 8.92 16.84
C TRP A 99 -16.06 8.42 15.54
N ILE A 100 -15.62 9.32 14.64
CA ILE A 100 -14.85 8.93 13.45
C ILE A 100 -13.61 8.15 13.87
N LEU A 101 -12.83 8.67 14.83
CA LEU A 101 -11.60 8.02 15.28
C LEU A 101 -11.85 6.65 15.93
N ILE A 102 -12.92 6.54 16.75
CA ILE A 102 -13.31 5.25 17.36
C ILE A 102 -13.70 4.23 16.28
N ILE A 103 -14.54 4.61 15.32
CA ILE A 103 -14.98 3.72 14.25
C ILE A 103 -13.77 3.28 13.40
N ARG A 104 -12.86 4.19 13.11
CA ARG A 104 -11.61 3.87 12.39
C ARG A 104 -10.72 2.88 13.18
N LEU A 105 -10.59 3.07 14.48
CA LEU A 105 -9.87 2.12 15.35
C LEU A 105 -10.53 0.72 15.29
N LEU A 106 -11.85 0.65 15.44
CA LEU A 106 -12.62 -0.60 15.36
C LEU A 106 -12.50 -1.24 13.96
N GLN A 107 -12.53 -0.44 12.91
CA GLN A 107 -12.32 -0.91 11.54
C GLN A 107 -10.96 -1.60 11.39
N GLY A 108 -9.89 -1.01 11.91
CA GLY A 108 -8.57 -1.63 11.93
C GLY A 108 -8.50 -2.90 12.77
N ALA A 109 -9.13 -2.86 13.95
CA ALA A 109 -9.15 -3.97 14.91
C ALA A 109 -9.85 -5.22 14.37
N PHE A 110 -11.00 -5.04 13.74
CA PHE A 110 -11.88 -6.15 13.38
C PHE A 110 -11.89 -6.49 11.89
N ALA A 111 -11.57 -5.56 10.98
CA ALA A 111 -11.66 -5.84 9.56
C ALA A 111 -10.51 -6.75 9.07
N GLY A 112 -9.34 -6.24 8.78
CA GLY A 112 -8.23 -7.04 8.24
C GLY A 112 -8.58 -7.83 6.97
N PHE A 113 -9.54 -7.36 6.20
CA PHE A 113 -10.15 -8.07 5.07
C PHE A 113 -9.15 -8.56 4.03
N LEU A 114 -8.14 -7.73 3.68
CA LEU A 114 -7.14 -8.09 2.67
C LEU A 114 -6.36 -9.35 3.07
N VAL A 115 -5.91 -9.41 4.32
CA VAL A 115 -5.16 -10.56 4.84
C VAL A 115 -6.06 -11.79 4.91
N ALA A 116 -7.29 -11.62 5.39
CA ALA A 116 -8.26 -12.70 5.48
C ALA A 116 -8.62 -13.27 4.09
N MET A 117 -8.79 -12.41 3.06
CA MET A 117 -9.05 -12.85 1.68
C MET A 117 -7.84 -13.59 1.09
N GLN A 118 -6.62 -13.11 1.30
CA GLN A 118 -5.41 -13.77 0.82
C GLN A 118 -5.22 -15.14 1.48
N THR A 119 -5.37 -15.24 2.79
CA THR A 119 -5.24 -16.52 3.52
C THR A 119 -6.34 -17.51 3.11
N TYR A 120 -7.58 -17.04 2.95
CA TYR A 120 -8.66 -17.85 2.43
C TYR A 120 -8.36 -18.36 1.01
N ALA A 121 -7.92 -17.48 0.10
CA ALA A 121 -7.58 -17.85 -1.27
C ALA A 121 -6.45 -18.90 -1.32
N LEU A 122 -5.42 -18.74 -0.48
CA LEU A 122 -4.32 -19.71 -0.39
C LEU A 122 -4.76 -21.05 0.16
N SER A 123 -5.80 -21.10 1.03
CA SER A 123 -6.31 -22.34 1.61
C SER A 123 -7.07 -23.23 0.64
N ILE A 124 -7.65 -22.65 -0.42
CA ILE A 124 -8.42 -23.37 -1.45
C ILE A 124 -7.68 -23.51 -2.78
N THR A 125 -6.48 -22.94 -2.88
CA THR A 125 -5.68 -22.97 -4.13
C THR A 125 -4.59 -24.02 -4.02
N GLU A 126 -4.43 -24.84 -5.05
CA GLU A 126 -3.36 -25.81 -5.18
C GLU A 126 -1.99 -25.16 -5.13
N TRP A 127 -1.00 -25.86 -4.59
CA TRP A 127 0.34 -25.33 -4.33
C TRP A 127 0.97 -24.64 -5.55
N GLN A 128 0.84 -25.25 -6.73
CA GLN A 128 1.42 -24.75 -7.99
C GLN A 128 0.85 -23.40 -8.44
N ASN A 129 -0.38 -23.07 -8.04
CA ASN A 129 -1.13 -21.90 -8.51
C ASN A 129 -1.22 -20.77 -7.46
N LYS A 130 -0.61 -20.93 -6.27
CA LYS A 130 -0.72 -19.96 -5.16
C LYS A 130 -0.19 -18.58 -5.51
N SER A 131 0.99 -18.52 -6.15
CA SER A 131 1.59 -17.25 -6.58
C SER A 131 0.72 -16.51 -7.60
N THR A 132 0.24 -17.24 -8.61
CA THR A 132 -0.67 -16.71 -9.64
C THR A 132 -1.97 -16.17 -9.02
N GLN A 133 -2.51 -16.88 -8.03
CA GLN A 133 -3.73 -16.43 -7.37
C GLN A 133 -3.52 -15.16 -6.53
N LEU A 134 -2.40 -15.06 -5.81
CA LEU A 134 -2.04 -13.83 -5.09
C LEU A 134 -1.83 -12.65 -6.05
N SER A 135 -1.16 -12.87 -7.18
CA SER A 135 -0.98 -11.83 -8.21
C SER A 135 -2.32 -11.32 -8.76
N ARG A 136 -3.28 -12.22 -9.03
CA ARG A 136 -4.63 -11.84 -9.47
C ARG A 136 -5.38 -11.01 -8.41
N LEU A 137 -5.25 -11.38 -7.14
CA LEU A 137 -5.81 -10.59 -6.03
C LEU A 137 -5.16 -9.22 -5.94
N GLN A 138 -3.84 -9.12 -6.09
CA GLN A 138 -3.14 -7.83 -6.10
C GLN A 138 -3.58 -6.94 -7.29
N SER A 139 -3.76 -7.53 -8.48
CA SER A 139 -4.30 -6.81 -9.64
C SER A 139 -5.72 -6.30 -9.39
N SER A 140 -6.59 -7.13 -8.80
CA SER A 140 -7.95 -6.73 -8.41
C SER A 140 -7.94 -5.56 -7.44
N LYS A 141 -7.05 -5.60 -6.43
CA LYS A 141 -6.83 -4.48 -5.49
C LYS A 141 -6.38 -3.22 -6.23
N ALA A 142 -5.38 -3.34 -7.11
CA ALA A 142 -4.84 -2.19 -7.83
C ALA A 142 -5.90 -1.49 -8.69
N ILE A 143 -6.75 -2.27 -9.39
CA ILE A 143 -7.86 -1.72 -10.18
C ILE A 143 -8.86 -1.00 -9.26
N ALA A 144 -9.25 -1.62 -8.14
CA ALA A 144 -10.17 -1.01 -7.19
C ALA A 144 -9.62 0.33 -6.66
N THR A 145 -8.38 0.35 -6.19
CA THR A 145 -7.74 1.56 -5.65
C THR A 145 -7.59 2.66 -6.70
N SER A 146 -7.27 2.29 -7.96
CA SER A 146 -7.11 3.28 -9.06
C SER A 146 -8.42 3.94 -9.48
N THR A 147 -9.56 3.29 -9.27
CA THR A 147 -10.88 3.82 -9.67
C THR A 147 -11.65 4.42 -8.50
N ALA A 148 -11.31 4.04 -7.27
CA ALA A 148 -12.09 4.35 -6.07
C ALA A 148 -12.22 5.85 -5.79
N GLY A 149 -11.14 6.62 -5.89
CA GLY A 149 -11.17 8.06 -5.63
C GLY A 149 -12.07 8.80 -6.62
N PHE A 150 -11.98 8.47 -7.90
CA PHE A 150 -12.83 9.04 -8.95
C PHE A 150 -14.32 8.70 -8.72
N LEU A 151 -14.63 7.42 -8.50
CA LEU A 151 -16.01 6.97 -8.25
C LEU A 151 -16.57 7.55 -6.94
N GLY A 152 -15.74 7.69 -5.90
CA GLY A 152 -16.11 8.33 -4.65
C GLY A 152 -16.44 9.81 -4.84
N GLY A 153 -15.63 10.55 -5.61
CA GLY A 153 -15.87 11.94 -5.97
C GLY A 153 -17.15 12.11 -6.81
N LEU A 154 -17.36 11.22 -7.76
CA LEU A 154 -18.59 11.19 -8.56
C LEU A 154 -19.82 10.91 -7.69
N ALA A 155 -19.77 9.92 -6.81
CA ALA A 155 -20.86 9.62 -5.89
C ALA A 155 -21.15 10.82 -4.97
N LEU A 156 -20.11 11.47 -4.45
CA LEU A 156 -20.26 12.61 -3.55
C LEU A 156 -20.80 13.87 -4.26
N SER A 157 -20.61 14.01 -5.58
CA SER A 157 -21.22 15.12 -6.35
C SER A 157 -22.73 15.02 -6.51
N PHE A 158 -23.29 13.80 -6.40
CA PHE A 158 -24.74 13.56 -6.45
C PHE A 158 -25.38 13.36 -5.09
N THR A 159 -24.56 13.15 -4.04
CA THR A 159 -25.03 12.86 -2.68
C THR A 159 -24.28 13.71 -1.66
N ASN A 160 -24.52 13.44 -0.39
CA ASN A 160 -23.73 13.99 0.72
C ASN A 160 -22.77 12.94 1.26
N TYR A 161 -21.97 13.29 2.30
CA TYR A 161 -21.05 12.34 2.94
C TYR A 161 -21.76 11.10 3.50
N GLN A 162 -22.97 11.27 4.05
CA GLN A 162 -23.78 10.16 4.55
C GLN A 162 -24.19 9.21 3.41
N GLY A 163 -24.60 9.77 2.26
CA GLY A 163 -24.92 9.01 1.05
C GLY A 163 -23.72 8.24 0.49
N LEU A 164 -22.52 8.84 0.51
CA LEU A 164 -21.28 8.16 0.11
C LEU A 164 -21.00 6.94 1.01
N PHE A 165 -21.08 7.09 2.34
CA PHE A 165 -20.93 5.97 3.27
C PHE A 165 -22.08 4.96 3.16
N GLY A 166 -23.29 5.42 2.86
CA GLY A 166 -24.44 4.56 2.58
C GLY A 166 -24.21 3.67 1.36
N LEU A 167 -23.72 4.25 0.25
CA LEU A 167 -23.36 3.51 -0.96
C LEU A 167 -22.23 2.49 -0.67
N ALA A 168 -21.19 2.91 0.05
CA ALA A 168 -20.11 2.01 0.46
C ALA A 168 -20.63 0.86 1.32
N THR A 169 -21.55 1.13 2.25
CA THR A 169 -22.21 0.12 3.08
C THR A 169 -23.00 -0.89 2.25
N LEU A 170 -23.79 -0.42 1.28
CA LEU A 170 -24.56 -1.29 0.39
C LEU A 170 -23.66 -2.19 -0.45
N ILE A 171 -22.58 -1.67 -1.01
CA ILE A 171 -21.59 -2.45 -1.75
C ILE A 171 -20.95 -3.50 -0.83
N CYS A 172 -20.52 -3.12 0.37
CA CYS A 172 -19.95 -4.05 1.35
C CYS A 172 -20.96 -5.14 1.75
N LEU A 173 -22.21 -4.76 2.04
CA LEU A 173 -23.27 -5.69 2.45
C LEU A 173 -23.57 -6.71 1.33
N GLY A 174 -23.86 -6.23 0.12
CA GLY A 174 -24.16 -7.10 -1.02
C GLY A 174 -23.01 -8.05 -1.33
N THR A 175 -21.76 -7.54 -1.26
CA THR A 175 -20.56 -8.35 -1.47
C THR A 175 -20.39 -9.40 -0.37
N THR A 176 -20.59 -9.02 0.91
CA THR A 176 -20.47 -9.94 2.05
C THR A 176 -21.51 -11.05 1.97
N VAL A 177 -22.76 -10.73 1.66
CA VAL A 177 -23.84 -11.69 1.46
C VAL A 177 -23.51 -12.63 0.29
N ALA A 178 -23.10 -12.08 -0.84
CA ALA A 178 -22.72 -12.89 -2.00
C ALA A 178 -21.56 -13.84 -1.70
N MET A 179 -20.52 -13.39 -0.98
CA MET A 179 -19.39 -14.22 -0.55
C MET A 179 -19.82 -15.28 0.47
N HIS A 180 -20.74 -14.96 1.37
CA HIS A 180 -21.23 -15.91 2.36
C HIS A 180 -21.83 -17.17 1.71
N TYR A 181 -22.68 -16.98 0.70
CA TYR A 181 -23.36 -18.08 0.00
C TYR A 181 -22.52 -18.74 -1.08
N LYS A 182 -21.70 -18.00 -1.83
CA LYS A 182 -20.99 -18.54 -3.00
C LYS A 182 -19.60 -19.10 -2.69
N LEU A 183 -18.97 -18.73 -1.59
CA LEU A 183 -17.65 -19.26 -1.26
C LEU A 183 -17.75 -20.57 -0.49
N PRO A 184 -17.03 -21.63 -0.91
CA PRO A 184 -17.00 -22.90 -0.20
C PRO A 184 -16.23 -22.77 1.13
N SER A 185 -16.59 -23.60 2.09
CA SER A 185 -15.79 -23.75 3.32
C SER A 185 -14.61 -24.68 3.01
N PRO A 186 -13.35 -24.21 3.12
CA PRO A 186 -12.20 -25.08 2.92
C PRO A 186 -12.20 -26.18 3.99
N PRO A 187 -11.73 -27.40 3.66
CA PRO A 187 -11.55 -28.44 4.67
C PRO A 187 -10.59 -27.92 5.75
N LYS A 188 -10.86 -28.26 7.01
CA LYS A 188 -9.95 -27.92 8.13
C LYS A 188 -8.61 -28.59 7.85
N HIS A 189 -7.65 -27.82 7.37
CA HIS A 189 -6.29 -28.31 7.18
C HIS A 189 -5.66 -28.46 8.56
N GLN A 190 -5.40 -29.69 8.96
CA GLN A 190 -4.40 -29.96 10.01
C GLN A 190 -3.06 -29.48 9.45
N ILE A 191 -2.55 -28.41 10.02
CA ILE A 191 -1.22 -27.89 9.71
C ILE A 191 -0.21 -28.96 10.10
N LYS A 192 0.18 -29.83 9.16
CA LYS A 192 1.42 -30.58 9.29
C LYS A 192 2.55 -29.55 9.30
N LYS A 193 3.05 -29.25 10.52
CA LYS A 193 4.33 -28.53 10.71
C LYS A 193 5.42 -29.35 10.00
N LYS A 194 5.68 -29.08 8.73
CA LYS A 194 6.96 -29.42 8.12
C LYS A 194 7.95 -28.40 8.64
N SER A 195 8.61 -28.73 9.76
CA SER A 195 9.86 -28.13 10.15
C SER A 195 10.89 -28.50 9.07
N GLN A 196 11.04 -27.65 8.06
CA GLN A 196 12.20 -27.71 7.19
C GLN A 196 13.38 -27.16 8.00
N THR A 197 14.30 -28.05 8.36
CA THR A 197 15.62 -27.72 8.89
C THR A 197 16.31 -26.78 7.93
N LEU A 198 16.56 -25.57 8.43
CA LEU A 198 17.24 -24.50 7.74
C LEU A 198 18.73 -24.80 7.68
N ASN A 199 19.25 -25.19 6.53
CA ASN A 199 20.65 -25.07 6.25
C ASN A 199 20.99 -23.58 6.03
N HIS A 200 21.64 -22.98 7.03
CA HIS A 200 22.14 -21.61 6.99
C HIS A 200 23.25 -21.49 5.93
N SER A 201 22.89 -21.00 4.73
CA SER A 201 23.86 -20.39 3.84
C SER A 201 23.96 -18.91 4.16
N TYR A 202 25.16 -18.44 4.46
CA TYR A 202 25.49 -17.06 4.86
C TYR A 202 25.33 -16.09 3.66
N THR A 203 24.11 -15.72 3.31
CA THR A 203 23.90 -14.50 2.53
C THR A 203 23.93 -13.31 3.49
N SER A 204 24.70 -12.28 3.14
CA SER A 204 24.94 -11.13 4.02
C SER A 204 23.60 -10.56 4.51
N LYS A 205 23.30 -10.76 5.80
CA LYS A 205 22.14 -10.18 6.50
C LYS A 205 22.05 -8.66 6.29
N SER A 206 23.20 -8.04 6.09
CA SER A 206 23.37 -6.61 5.80
C SER A 206 22.68 -6.19 4.50
N VAL A 207 22.83 -6.95 3.42
CA VAL A 207 22.19 -6.65 2.12
C VAL A 207 20.69 -6.75 2.20
N PHE A 208 20.19 -7.77 2.87
CA PHE A 208 18.75 -7.95 3.06
C PHE A 208 18.14 -6.80 3.88
N PHE A 209 18.79 -6.42 4.99
CA PHE A 209 18.37 -5.30 5.82
C PHE A 209 18.40 -3.99 5.03
N PHE A 210 19.43 -3.77 4.21
CA PHE A 210 19.52 -2.61 3.31
C PHE A 210 18.32 -2.52 2.36
N LEU A 211 17.93 -3.64 1.70
CA LEU A 211 16.74 -3.68 0.85
C LEU A 211 15.46 -3.37 1.63
N CYS A 212 15.33 -3.87 2.85
CA CYS A 212 14.20 -3.56 3.72
C CYS A 212 14.12 -2.05 4.06
N VAL A 213 15.25 -1.39 4.29
CA VAL A 213 15.32 0.06 4.51
C VAL A 213 14.90 0.82 3.24
N LEU A 214 15.32 0.38 2.06
CA LEU A 214 14.90 0.98 0.78
C LEU A 214 13.37 0.83 0.56
N ILE A 215 12.79 -0.31 0.91
CA ILE A 215 11.34 -0.52 0.89
C ILE A 215 10.66 0.48 1.84
N MET A 216 11.18 0.62 3.06
CA MET A 216 10.65 1.56 4.05
C MET A 216 10.67 2.99 3.54
N LEU A 217 11.79 3.47 2.95
CA LEU A 217 11.91 4.81 2.37
C LEU A 217 10.90 5.04 1.24
N THR A 218 10.74 4.05 0.35
CA THR A 218 9.77 4.16 -0.75
C THR A 218 8.33 4.26 -0.22
N GLN A 219 8.03 3.55 0.84
CA GLN A 219 6.71 3.60 1.48
C GLN A 219 6.49 4.90 2.25
N ILE A 220 7.51 5.43 2.92
CA ILE A 220 7.45 6.77 3.52
C ILE A 220 7.10 7.80 2.44
N ALA A 221 7.85 7.83 1.32
CA ALA A 221 7.60 8.75 0.22
C ALA A 221 6.18 8.63 -0.35
N LYS A 222 5.64 7.41 -0.42
CA LYS A 222 4.29 7.14 -0.93
C LYS A 222 3.19 7.69 -0.04
N PHE A 223 3.30 7.52 1.29
CA PHE A 223 2.23 7.84 2.24
C PHE A 223 2.37 9.23 2.88
N LEU A 224 3.50 9.89 2.69
CA LEU A 224 3.77 11.23 3.23
C LEU A 224 2.73 12.29 2.79
N PRO A 225 2.25 12.32 1.53
CA PRO A 225 1.30 13.33 1.11
C PRO A 225 -0.13 13.09 1.62
N ASP A 226 -0.51 11.85 1.94
CA ASP A 226 -1.91 11.46 2.18
C ASP A 226 -2.66 12.30 3.23
N PRO A 227 -2.10 12.65 4.41
CA PRO A 227 -2.85 13.31 5.47
C PRO A 227 -3.44 14.68 5.10
N GLY A 228 -2.73 15.47 4.31
CA GLY A 228 -3.15 16.82 3.93
C GLY A 228 -3.54 16.98 2.46
N PHE A 229 -3.38 15.92 1.64
CA PHE A 229 -3.48 16.03 0.18
C PHE A 229 -4.86 16.48 -0.31
N THR A 230 -5.91 15.90 0.22
CA THR A 230 -7.28 16.23 -0.20
C THR A 230 -7.67 17.66 0.18
N LEU A 231 -7.21 18.13 1.35
CA LEU A 231 -7.42 19.52 1.77
C LEU A 231 -6.69 20.51 0.84
N TYR A 232 -5.47 20.17 0.45
CA TYR A 232 -4.70 20.94 -0.54
C TYR A 232 -5.39 20.96 -1.88
N LEU A 233 -5.85 19.81 -2.39
CA LEU A 233 -6.59 19.71 -3.65
C LEU A 233 -7.92 20.46 -3.60
N ASN A 234 -8.61 20.45 -2.47
CA ASN A 234 -9.87 21.16 -2.31
C ASN A 234 -9.70 22.66 -2.57
N LYS A 235 -8.63 23.26 -2.02
CA LYS A 235 -8.27 24.66 -2.27
C LYS A 235 -7.90 24.90 -3.76
N TYR A 236 -7.25 23.94 -4.39
CA TYR A 236 -6.74 24.02 -5.78
C TYR A 236 -7.84 23.78 -6.82
N CYS A 237 -8.78 22.87 -6.56
CA CYS A 237 -9.85 22.45 -7.47
C CYS A 237 -11.18 23.19 -7.24
N SER A 238 -11.19 24.32 -6.52
CA SER A 238 -12.39 25.11 -6.27
C SER A 238 -13.59 24.28 -5.78
N ASN A 239 -13.36 23.36 -4.84
CA ASN A 239 -14.37 22.46 -4.24
C ASN A 239 -14.98 21.42 -5.22
N ASN A 240 -14.40 21.20 -6.39
CA ASN A 240 -14.88 20.17 -7.30
C ASN A 240 -14.45 18.78 -6.83
N LEU A 241 -15.35 18.05 -6.16
CA LEU A 241 -15.10 16.76 -5.55
C LEU A 241 -14.71 15.66 -6.55
N VAL A 242 -15.22 15.73 -7.80
CA VAL A 242 -14.87 14.79 -8.86
C VAL A 242 -13.42 14.96 -9.27
N LEU A 243 -12.96 16.20 -9.44
CA LEU A 243 -11.57 16.51 -9.79
C LEU A 243 -10.61 16.12 -8.67
N ILE A 244 -11.00 16.35 -7.41
CA ILE A 244 -10.22 15.93 -6.24
C ILE A 244 -10.05 14.40 -6.22
N GLY A 245 -11.14 13.65 -6.36
CA GLY A 245 -11.11 12.19 -6.40
C GLY A 245 -10.33 11.65 -7.59
N PHE A 246 -10.44 12.30 -8.75
CA PHE A 246 -9.67 11.96 -9.94
C PHE A 246 -8.17 12.14 -9.72
N LEU A 247 -7.72 13.32 -9.26
CA LEU A 247 -6.30 13.59 -8.97
C LEU A 247 -5.73 12.68 -7.89
N TYR A 248 -6.54 12.31 -6.89
CA TYR A 248 -6.14 11.34 -5.86
C TYR A 248 -5.87 9.95 -6.44
N SER A 249 -6.65 9.53 -7.43
CA SER A 249 -6.56 8.21 -8.07
C SER A 249 -5.41 8.08 -9.09
N LEU A 250 -4.90 9.18 -9.63
CA LEU A 250 -3.94 9.18 -10.75
C LEU A 250 -2.65 8.37 -10.49
N PRO A 251 -2.02 8.38 -9.30
CA PRO A 251 -0.84 7.56 -9.07
C PRO A 251 -1.14 6.06 -9.14
N ALA A 252 -2.31 5.64 -8.63
CA ALA A 252 -2.71 4.24 -8.70
C ALA A 252 -3.02 3.82 -10.16
N MET A 253 -3.59 4.72 -10.96
CA MET A 253 -3.78 4.50 -12.40
C MET A 253 -2.43 4.39 -13.12
N GLY A 254 -1.48 5.27 -12.83
CA GLY A 254 -0.12 5.22 -13.36
C GLY A 254 0.59 3.91 -13.01
N MET A 255 0.47 3.45 -11.75
CA MET A 255 0.98 2.15 -11.32
C MET A 255 0.35 1.00 -12.10
N LEU A 256 -0.97 1.01 -12.28
CA LEU A 256 -1.69 -0.06 -12.97
C LEU A 256 -1.26 -0.17 -14.43
N CYS A 257 -1.19 0.94 -15.15
CA CYS A 257 -0.84 0.97 -16.57
C CYS A 257 0.63 0.57 -16.84
N SER A 258 1.55 0.91 -15.91
CA SER A 258 2.98 0.71 -16.11
C SER A 258 3.55 -0.56 -15.46
N SER A 259 2.82 -1.20 -14.55
CA SER A 259 3.33 -2.31 -13.74
C SER A 259 3.89 -3.48 -14.55
N VAL A 260 3.22 -3.87 -15.66
CA VAL A 260 3.66 -4.96 -16.53
C VAL A 260 4.94 -4.58 -17.28
N TRP A 261 5.00 -3.35 -17.78
CA TRP A 261 6.18 -2.84 -18.50
C TRP A 261 7.39 -2.70 -17.58
N CYS A 262 7.22 -2.08 -16.41
CA CYS A 262 8.26 -1.97 -15.39
C CYS A 262 8.76 -3.35 -14.92
N GLY A 263 7.86 -4.32 -14.73
CA GLY A 263 8.21 -5.69 -14.37
C GLY A 263 9.09 -6.36 -15.41
N LYS A 264 8.72 -6.29 -16.70
CA LYS A 264 9.54 -6.84 -17.80
C LYS A 264 10.91 -6.17 -17.89
N GLN A 265 10.96 -4.86 -17.73
CA GLN A 265 12.22 -4.11 -17.74
C GLN A 265 13.12 -4.51 -16.56
N PHE A 266 12.55 -4.69 -15.37
CA PHE A 266 13.28 -5.17 -14.21
C PHE A 266 13.78 -6.60 -14.39
N ASP A 267 12.97 -7.52 -14.92
CA ASP A 267 13.37 -8.92 -15.17
C ASP A 267 14.55 -8.99 -16.14
N TYR A 268 14.61 -8.11 -17.14
CA TYR A 268 15.78 -7.98 -18.02
C TYR A 268 17.03 -7.51 -17.26
N CYS A 269 16.89 -6.54 -16.37
CA CYS A 269 18.01 -6.02 -15.57
C CYS A 269 18.48 -6.99 -14.47
N ARG A 270 17.58 -7.89 -14.00
CA ARG A 270 17.80 -8.77 -12.84
C ARG A 270 18.99 -9.71 -12.96
N SER A 271 19.40 -10.06 -14.19
CA SER A 271 20.55 -10.93 -14.46
C SER A 271 21.89 -10.30 -14.08
N GLN A 272 21.99 -8.96 -14.01
CA GLN A 272 23.22 -8.22 -13.77
C GLN A 272 23.03 -7.21 -12.62
N PRO A 273 23.80 -7.34 -11.50
CA PRO A 273 23.67 -6.45 -10.35
C PRO A 273 23.86 -4.96 -10.67
N SER A 274 24.78 -4.63 -11.59
CA SER A 274 25.01 -3.25 -12.02
C SER A 274 23.79 -2.64 -12.74
N LEU A 275 23.12 -3.42 -13.58
CA LEU A 275 21.89 -2.98 -14.26
C LEU A 275 20.73 -2.79 -13.27
N VAL A 276 20.64 -3.63 -12.23
CA VAL A 276 19.64 -3.48 -11.16
C VAL A 276 19.87 -2.17 -10.42
N ASN A 277 21.11 -1.86 -10.03
CA ASN A 277 21.41 -0.61 -9.33
C ASN A 277 21.11 0.61 -10.22
N GLN A 278 21.50 0.57 -11.49
CA GLN A 278 21.17 1.63 -12.45
C GLN A 278 19.66 1.80 -12.62
N TYR A 279 18.89 0.70 -12.66
CA TYR A 279 17.43 0.73 -12.73
C TYR A 279 16.85 1.46 -11.51
N LEU A 280 17.26 1.07 -10.30
CA LEU A 280 16.78 1.69 -9.06
C LEU A 280 17.17 3.17 -8.97
N ILE A 281 18.40 3.53 -9.34
CA ILE A 281 18.89 4.92 -9.34
C ILE A 281 18.10 5.77 -10.35
N ARG A 282 17.92 5.30 -11.60
CA ARG A 282 17.20 6.03 -12.64
C ARG A 282 15.77 6.36 -12.22
N TYR A 283 15.03 5.37 -11.69
CA TYR A 283 13.65 5.60 -11.27
C TYR A 283 13.55 6.46 -10.01
N SER A 284 14.49 6.37 -9.07
CA SER A 284 14.48 7.25 -7.89
C SER A 284 14.85 8.70 -8.26
N VAL A 285 15.85 8.93 -9.11
CA VAL A 285 16.18 10.27 -9.62
C VAL A 285 15.01 10.85 -10.42
N PHE A 286 14.40 10.05 -11.27
CA PHE A 286 13.18 10.47 -12.01
C PHE A 286 12.06 10.87 -11.04
N GLY A 287 11.84 10.08 -9.98
CA GLY A 287 10.88 10.39 -8.92
C GLY A 287 11.20 11.69 -8.19
N ALA A 288 12.46 11.95 -7.88
CA ALA A 288 12.91 13.20 -7.26
C ALA A 288 12.60 14.41 -8.16
N ILE A 289 12.96 14.34 -9.45
CA ILE A 289 12.69 15.39 -10.44
C ILE A 289 11.19 15.66 -10.54
N LEU A 290 10.36 14.63 -10.67
CA LEU A 290 8.90 14.77 -10.73
C LEU A 290 8.35 15.49 -9.50
N MET A 291 8.84 15.18 -8.30
CA MET A 291 8.37 15.82 -7.08
C MET A 291 8.81 17.27 -6.95
N VAL A 292 10.02 17.62 -7.42
CA VAL A 292 10.46 19.02 -7.50
C VAL A 292 9.58 19.82 -8.47
N ILE A 293 9.27 19.25 -9.64
CA ILE A 293 8.37 19.89 -10.60
C ILE A 293 6.98 20.03 -9.98
N GLN A 294 6.46 18.98 -9.33
CA GLN A 294 5.13 19.00 -8.71
C GLN A 294 4.97 20.07 -7.63
N ALA A 295 6.04 20.39 -6.90
CA ALA A 295 6.03 21.44 -5.89
C ALA A 295 5.83 22.86 -6.47
N ASN A 296 6.15 23.07 -7.77
CA ASN A 296 6.17 24.37 -8.41
C ASN A 296 5.13 24.50 -9.55
N VAL A 297 4.28 23.49 -9.77
CA VAL A 297 3.30 23.50 -10.85
C VAL A 297 1.94 23.96 -10.34
N ASP A 298 1.41 25.02 -10.99
CA ASP A 298 0.05 25.53 -10.73
C ASP A 298 -0.99 25.03 -11.75
N ASN A 299 -0.54 24.48 -12.89
CA ASN A 299 -1.43 24.00 -13.94
C ASN A 299 -2.02 22.62 -13.59
N PHE A 300 -3.35 22.53 -13.58
CA PHE A 300 -4.10 21.31 -13.24
C PHE A 300 -3.70 20.09 -14.09
N TYR A 301 -3.58 20.25 -15.41
CA TYR A 301 -3.25 19.14 -16.31
C TYR A 301 -1.83 18.64 -16.12
N MET A 302 -0.89 19.56 -15.92
CA MET A 302 0.51 19.26 -15.63
C MET A 302 0.65 18.56 -14.28
N PHE A 303 -0.07 19.05 -13.28
CA PHE A 303 -0.13 18.43 -11.95
C PHE A 303 -0.63 16.97 -12.04
N GLY A 304 -1.72 16.74 -12.78
CA GLY A 304 -2.26 15.39 -13.01
C GLY A 304 -1.29 14.48 -13.76
N LEU A 305 -0.62 14.99 -14.80
CA LEU A 305 0.38 14.22 -15.56
C LEU A 305 1.53 13.77 -14.66
N ILE A 306 2.06 14.67 -13.82
CA ILE A 306 3.13 14.33 -12.88
C ILE A 306 2.68 13.25 -11.88
N ARG A 307 1.43 13.30 -11.41
CA ARG A 307 0.86 12.28 -10.54
C ARG A 307 0.82 10.89 -11.21
N ILE A 308 0.45 10.81 -12.49
CA ILE A 308 0.48 9.55 -13.28
C ILE A 308 1.92 9.05 -13.39
N LEU A 309 2.87 9.92 -13.77
CA LEU A 309 4.28 9.57 -13.91
C LEU A 309 4.90 9.14 -12.57
N TRP A 310 4.50 9.75 -11.47
CA TRP A 310 4.90 9.27 -10.14
C TRP A 310 4.38 7.86 -9.85
N GLY A 311 3.17 7.54 -10.31
CA GLY A 311 2.66 6.17 -10.29
C GLY A 311 3.57 5.16 -11.00
N VAL A 312 4.18 5.56 -12.14
CA VAL A 312 5.18 4.74 -12.85
C VAL A 312 6.41 4.49 -11.98
N VAL A 313 6.90 5.51 -11.26
CA VAL A 313 8.04 5.35 -10.33
C VAL A 313 7.72 4.35 -9.22
N LEU A 314 6.52 4.43 -8.64
CA LEU A 314 6.08 3.50 -7.60
C LEU A 314 5.94 2.06 -8.14
N ALA A 315 5.45 1.90 -9.38
CA ALA A 315 5.35 0.61 -10.06
C ALA A 315 6.72 0.00 -10.37
N ALA A 316 7.73 0.82 -10.63
CA ALA A 316 9.09 0.36 -10.88
C ALA A 316 9.83 -0.05 -9.60
N LEU A 317 9.80 0.78 -8.56
CA LEU A 317 10.64 0.59 -7.37
C LEU A 317 10.11 -0.51 -6.45
N LEU A 318 8.83 -0.48 -6.07
CA LEU A 318 8.30 -1.37 -5.03
C LEU A 318 8.36 -2.86 -5.42
N PRO A 319 7.83 -3.29 -6.58
CA PRO A 319 7.90 -4.70 -6.96
C PRO A 319 9.33 -5.19 -7.16
N ALA A 320 10.22 -4.35 -7.69
CA ALA A 320 11.63 -4.67 -7.86
C ALA A 320 12.32 -4.97 -6.53
N LEU A 321 12.11 -4.12 -5.52
CA LEU A 321 12.69 -4.32 -4.18
C LEU A 321 12.14 -5.58 -3.50
N PHE A 322 10.84 -5.86 -3.61
CA PHE A 322 10.25 -7.10 -3.08
C PHE A 322 10.79 -8.35 -3.79
N ALA A 323 10.98 -8.29 -5.12
CA ALA A 323 11.59 -9.37 -5.88
C ALA A 323 13.04 -9.62 -5.44
N LEU A 324 13.85 -8.56 -5.27
CA LEU A 324 15.23 -8.67 -4.75
C LEU A 324 15.29 -9.27 -3.33
N CYS A 325 14.32 -8.96 -2.47
CA CYS A 325 14.21 -9.60 -1.15
C CYS A 325 13.90 -11.10 -1.25
N SER A 326 13.08 -11.51 -2.20
CA SER A 326 12.69 -12.92 -2.39
C SER A 326 13.80 -13.78 -3.01
N ASP A 327 14.75 -13.18 -3.75
CA ASP A 327 15.85 -13.86 -4.40
C ASP A 327 16.99 -14.26 -3.46
N ARG A 328 16.98 -13.77 -2.25
CA ARG A 328 17.98 -14.09 -1.25
C ARG A 328 17.72 -15.49 -0.69
N ASN A 329 18.79 -16.23 -0.35
CA ASN A 329 18.75 -17.61 0.17
C ASN A 329 18.04 -17.76 1.55
N LEU A 330 17.16 -16.84 1.89
CA LEU A 330 16.23 -16.93 3.01
C LEU A 330 14.99 -17.69 2.56
N LEU A 331 14.27 -18.29 3.52
CA LEU A 331 12.94 -18.82 3.24
C LEU A 331 12.08 -17.70 2.61
N PRO A 332 11.57 -17.87 1.38
CA PRO A 332 10.88 -16.79 0.67
C PRO A 332 9.73 -16.17 1.48
N GLY A 333 9.02 -16.99 2.27
CA GLY A 333 7.95 -16.52 3.16
C GLY A 333 8.44 -15.61 4.29
N TYR A 334 9.57 -15.95 4.93
CA TYR A 334 10.19 -15.13 5.98
C TYR A 334 10.73 -13.80 5.41
N ALA A 335 11.44 -13.87 4.28
CA ALA A 335 11.99 -12.69 3.62
C ALA A 335 10.89 -11.70 3.21
N LEU A 336 9.84 -12.19 2.55
CA LEU A 336 8.69 -11.36 2.16
C LEU A 336 7.89 -10.86 3.38
N GLY A 337 7.77 -11.69 4.43
CA GLY A 337 7.11 -11.30 5.68
C GLY A 337 7.82 -10.12 6.33
N LEU A 338 9.15 -10.19 6.47
CA LEU A 338 9.95 -9.11 7.05
C LEU A 338 9.96 -7.86 6.17
N ALA A 339 10.10 -8.00 4.84
CA ALA A 339 9.97 -6.90 3.89
C ALA A 339 8.62 -6.19 3.99
N ASN A 340 7.51 -6.94 4.15
CA ASN A 340 6.18 -6.37 4.39
C ASN A 340 6.08 -5.65 5.74
N SER A 341 6.78 -6.12 6.77
CA SER A 341 6.83 -5.42 8.07
C SER A 341 7.52 -4.07 7.95
N PHE A 342 8.65 -3.99 7.25
CA PHE A 342 9.32 -2.72 6.96
C PHE A 342 8.48 -1.80 6.07
N ALA A 343 7.73 -2.36 5.12
CA ALA A 343 6.78 -1.59 4.32
C ALA A 343 5.69 -0.96 5.18
N LYS A 344 5.09 -1.72 6.12
CA LYS A 344 4.07 -1.20 7.05
C LYS A 344 4.64 -0.15 8.00
N LEU A 345 5.87 -0.33 8.49
CA LEU A 345 6.57 0.70 9.28
C LEU A 345 6.78 1.97 8.46
N GLY A 346 7.19 1.85 7.20
CA GLY A 346 7.32 2.99 6.28
C GLY A 346 5.99 3.72 6.07
N ASN A 347 4.88 2.99 5.90
CA ASN A 347 3.55 3.58 5.78
C ASN A 347 3.19 4.38 7.04
N LEU A 348 3.41 3.80 8.22
CA LEU A 348 3.11 4.45 9.50
C LEU A 348 3.94 5.72 9.69
N ILE A 349 5.26 5.63 9.45
CA ILE A 349 6.17 6.78 9.56
C ILE A 349 5.79 7.85 8.52
N GLY A 350 5.46 7.46 7.29
CA GLY A 350 5.01 8.37 6.24
C GLY A 350 3.75 9.15 6.62
N LEU A 351 2.75 8.46 7.17
CA LEU A 351 1.51 9.11 7.64
C LEU A 351 1.77 10.05 8.83
N LEU A 352 2.59 9.64 9.81
CA LEU A 352 2.94 10.46 10.96
C LEU A 352 3.68 11.73 10.54
N LEU A 353 4.76 11.57 9.77
CA LEU A 353 5.55 12.69 9.28
C LEU A 353 4.74 13.58 8.32
N GLY A 354 3.92 12.96 7.46
CA GLY A 354 3.04 13.69 6.54
C GLY A 354 2.03 14.55 7.26
N GLY A 355 1.42 14.04 8.32
CA GLY A 355 0.52 14.81 9.18
C GLY A 355 1.23 15.96 9.90
N LEU A 356 2.42 15.69 10.45
CA LEU A 356 3.24 16.69 11.12
C LEU A 356 3.68 17.80 10.16
N PHE A 357 4.19 17.43 8.99
CA PHE A 357 4.65 18.41 7.99
C PHE A 357 3.49 19.20 7.38
N ALA A 358 2.33 18.57 7.12
CA ALA A 358 1.16 19.29 6.62
C ALA A 358 0.56 20.24 7.65
N PHE A 359 0.88 20.08 8.95
CA PHE A 359 0.52 21.01 10.01
C PHE A 359 1.42 22.24 10.03
N TYR A 360 2.76 22.05 9.91
CA TYR A 360 3.74 23.13 10.11
C TYR A 360 4.22 23.78 8.80
N LEU A 361 4.13 23.09 7.66
CA LEU A 361 4.71 23.53 6.40
C LEU A 361 3.63 23.78 5.33
N PRO A 362 3.90 24.68 4.37
CA PRO A 362 3.06 24.79 3.18
C PRO A 362 3.09 23.47 2.41
N TYR A 363 1.93 23.04 1.92
CA TYR A 363 1.78 21.71 1.32
C TYR A 363 2.79 21.40 0.18
N PRO A 364 3.16 22.34 -0.74
CA PRO A 364 4.20 22.10 -1.75
C PRO A 364 5.56 21.66 -1.17
N ALA A 365 5.89 22.07 0.06
CA ALA A 365 7.13 21.63 0.71
C ALA A 365 7.16 20.12 0.97
N ILE A 366 5.99 19.48 1.12
CA ILE A 366 5.90 18.02 1.27
C ILE A 366 6.43 17.30 0.01
N PHE A 367 6.15 17.83 -1.17
CA PHE A 367 6.69 17.28 -2.42
C PHE A 367 8.22 17.40 -2.49
N LEU A 368 8.79 18.51 -1.99
CA LEU A 368 10.24 18.68 -1.89
C LEU A 368 10.88 17.70 -0.90
N ILE A 369 10.21 17.40 0.22
CA ILE A 369 10.65 16.40 1.18
C ILE A 369 10.64 15.01 0.51
N ILE A 370 9.60 14.67 -0.25
CA ILE A 370 9.54 13.41 -1.02
C ILE A 370 10.68 13.35 -2.04
N ALA A 371 10.99 14.46 -2.72
CA ALA A 371 12.13 14.54 -3.63
C ALA A 371 13.45 14.26 -2.88
N GLY A 372 13.61 14.81 -1.67
CA GLY A 372 14.75 14.52 -0.79
C GLY A 372 14.85 13.03 -0.42
N ILE A 373 13.73 12.38 -0.11
CA ILE A 373 13.70 10.93 0.19
C ILE A 373 14.15 10.11 -1.03
N TYR A 374 13.67 10.43 -2.24
CA TYR A 374 14.11 9.74 -3.45
C TYR A 374 15.58 10.01 -3.78
N SER A 375 16.08 11.21 -3.49
CA SER A 375 17.52 11.54 -3.64
C SER A 375 18.37 10.73 -2.65
N LEU A 376 17.96 10.63 -1.39
CA LEU A 376 18.62 9.77 -0.39
C LEU A 376 18.61 8.30 -0.81
N PHE A 377 17.49 7.83 -1.35
CA PHE A 377 17.40 6.47 -1.90
C PHE A 377 18.45 6.25 -3.00
N ALA A 378 18.58 7.17 -3.96
CA ALA A 378 19.57 7.08 -5.04
C ALA A 378 21.00 7.07 -4.48
N ILE A 379 21.31 7.93 -3.52
CA ILE A 379 22.62 8.03 -2.86
C ILE A 379 22.94 6.71 -2.13
N PHE A 380 21.99 6.12 -1.42
CA PHE A 380 22.19 4.86 -0.71
C PHE A 380 22.48 3.71 -1.67
N VAL A 381 21.74 3.60 -2.79
CA VAL A 381 22.00 2.56 -3.81
C VAL A 381 23.38 2.77 -4.46
N TYR A 382 23.72 4.01 -4.82
CA TYR A 382 25.02 4.34 -5.40
C TYR A 382 26.21 4.08 -4.44
N GLY A 383 26.06 4.48 -3.17
CA GLY A 383 27.06 4.21 -2.13
C GLY A 383 27.30 2.73 -1.90
N TYR A 384 26.20 1.94 -1.89
CA TYR A 384 26.29 0.49 -1.76
C TYR A 384 27.02 -0.16 -2.94
N GLU A 385 26.80 0.29 -4.17
CA GLU A 385 27.49 -0.18 -5.36
C GLU A 385 29.01 0.06 -5.25
N ARG A 386 29.43 1.27 -4.87
CA ARG A 386 30.85 1.60 -4.69
C ARG A 386 31.55 0.78 -3.61
N LEU A 387 30.88 0.50 -2.49
CA LEU A 387 31.43 -0.31 -1.41
C LEU A 387 31.67 -1.75 -1.86
N ASN A 388 30.74 -2.34 -2.61
CA ASN A 388 30.89 -3.70 -3.14
C ASN A 388 31.99 -3.80 -4.20
N VAL A 389 32.13 -2.80 -5.07
CA VAL A 389 33.23 -2.76 -6.08
C VAL A 389 34.57 -2.63 -5.38
N ARG A 390 34.73 -1.80 -4.34
CA ARG A 390 35.98 -1.68 -3.57
C ARG A 390 36.33 -2.98 -2.87
N GLN A 391 35.40 -3.67 -2.25
CA GLN A 391 35.70 -4.97 -1.63
C GLN A 391 36.16 -6.02 -2.63
N MET A 392 35.65 -6.02 -3.86
CA MET A 392 36.15 -6.91 -4.91
C MET A 392 37.57 -6.54 -5.40
N THR A 393 37.88 -5.25 -5.52
CA THR A 393 39.22 -4.78 -5.91
C THR A 393 40.26 -5.02 -4.82
N ASP A 394 39.91 -4.83 -3.55
CA ASP A 394 40.79 -5.10 -2.42
C ASP A 394 41.07 -6.62 -2.26
N PHE A 395 40.08 -7.48 -2.52
CA PHE A 395 40.25 -8.93 -2.57
C PHE A 395 41.18 -9.36 -3.73
N SER A 396 41.03 -8.78 -4.91
CA SER A 396 41.91 -9.09 -6.04
C SER A 396 43.35 -8.64 -5.77
N ASN A 397 43.54 -7.47 -5.20
CA ASN A 397 44.89 -6.96 -4.87
C ASN A 397 45.56 -7.74 -3.72
N SER A 398 44.81 -8.24 -2.74
CA SER A 398 45.35 -9.11 -1.69
C SER A 398 45.75 -10.49 -2.22
N TYR A 399 45.08 -11.03 -3.23
CA TYR A 399 45.47 -12.30 -3.89
C TYR A 399 46.69 -12.16 -4.76
N PHE A 400 46.95 -11.01 -5.39
CA PHE A 400 48.15 -10.74 -6.18
C PHE A 400 49.40 -10.50 -5.30
N ASN A 401 49.24 -9.86 -4.13
CA ASN A 401 50.35 -9.59 -3.19
C ASN A 401 50.80 -10.81 -2.34
N VAL A 402 50.02 -11.90 -2.32
CA VAL A 402 50.42 -13.15 -1.62
C VAL A 402 51.16 -14.12 -2.56
N LYS A 403 51.26 -13.82 -3.88
CA LYS A 403 51.96 -14.62 -4.88
C LYS A 403 53.24 -13.97 -5.42
N SER A 404 53.62 -12.79 -4.93
CA SER A 404 54.93 -12.16 -5.11
C SER A 404 55.79 -12.37 -3.85
#